data_7546abb196e1f7e7d5970a81572b8914
#
_entry.id   7546abb196e1f7e7d5970a81572b8914
#
_cell.length_a   1.000
_cell.length_b   1.000
_cell.length_c   1.000
_cell.angle_alpha   90.00
_cell.angle_beta   90.00
_cell.angle_gamma   90.00
#
_symmetry.space_group_name_H-M   'P 1'
#
loop_
_entity.id
_entity.type
_entity.pdbx_description
1 polymer ?
#
loop_
_entity_poly.entity_id
_entity_poly.type
_entity_poly.pdbx_seq_one_letter_code
_entity_poly.pdbx_strand_id
1 'polypeptide(L)'
;MKKLNSCDGLYHDSLDVRFTKACDNRCPFCIEKNGVDEKGTNIEKMIESTIKSPKKDILILGGEPLLMLDKVYEYVKGIRSHVRNIYITTSLPINIVHDYEKFEAVMDMIDGLNVSLQHYDDDINNDIMRATRPHQRIGVLLKRICEDENHANKVRVSINLVKGAIDNQMSLDMFIRKMESIGVRHVKINELQHEEELYVSFEEIFKDKLKKSNIKLKSPYSHGCQREISLKDYDMKITLKRACFCVNGNLDATLSDMFKAFKKQFVKIEPTQAVLYENGDLASGWMTKE
;
A
#
# COMPACT_ATOMS: atom_id res chain seq x y z
N MET A 1 13.61 -25.58 19.33
CA MET A 1 13.56 -24.39 18.46
C MET A 1 12.17 -23.76 18.61
N LYS A 2 12.04 -22.66 19.32
CA LYS A 2 10.79 -21.89 19.36
C LYS A 2 10.62 -21.28 17.98
N LYS A 3 9.51 -21.58 17.28
CA LYS A 3 9.10 -20.83 16.09
C LYS A 3 9.03 -19.36 16.53
N LEU A 4 9.88 -18.53 15.96
CA LEU A 4 9.70 -17.10 16.01
C LEU A 4 8.33 -16.83 15.43
N ASN A 5 7.42 -16.34 16.24
CA ASN A 5 6.17 -15.79 15.74
C ASN A 5 6.58 -14.59 14.88
N SER A 6 6.67 -14.84 13.58
CA SER A 6 6.68 -13.80 12.57
C SER A 6 5.60 -12.79 12.93
N CYS A 7 5.65 -11.61 12.36
CA CYS A 7 4.52 -10.67 12.44
C CYS A 7 3.27 -11.39 11.93
N ASP A 8 2.68 -12.28 12.74
CA ASP A 8 1.49 -13.08 12.46
C ASP A 8 0.26 -12.20 12.36
N GLY A 9 0.48 -11.02 11.82
CA GLY A 9 -0.57 -10.13 11.48
C GLY A 9 -1.33 -10.61 10.25
N LEU A 10 -2.57 -10.23 10.15
CA LEU A 10 -3.52 -10.47 9.05
C LEU A 10 -2.98 -10.27 7.62
N TYR A 11 -1.80 -9.68 7.48
CA TYR A 11 -1.11 -9.48 6.20
C TYR A 11 -0.62 -10.77 5.54
N HIS A 12 -0.43 -11.84 6.32
CA HIS A 12 0.07 -13.11 5.80
C HIS A 12 -1.04 -14.06 5.37
N ASP A 13 -2.30 -13.68 5.57
CA ASP A 13 -3.44 -14.47 5.11
C ASP A 13 -3.95 -14.07 3.72
N SER A 14 -3.39 -13.02 3.13
CA SER A 14 -3.71 -12.59 1.77
C SER A 14 -2.89 -13.33 0.72
N LEU A 15 -3.47 -13.44 -0.48
CA LEU A 15 -2.77 -13.74 -1.71
C LEU A 15 -2.39 -12.42 -2.38
N ASP A 16 -1.10 -12.15 -2.49
CA ASP A 16 -0.60 -11.03 -3.25
C ASP A 16 -0.57 -11.41 -4.72
N VAL A 17 -1.23 -10.63 -5.57
CA VAL A 17 -1.34 -10.90 -6.99
C VAL A 17 -0.52 -9.87 -7.75
N ARG A 18 0.66 -10.27 -8.24
CA ARG A 18 1.42 -9.46 -9.18
C ARG A 18 0.75 -9.53 -10.54
N PHE A 19 0.00 -8.49 -10.86
CA PHE A 19 -0.81 -8.47 -12.08
C PHE A 19 0.01 -8.18 -13.33
N THR A 20 0.99 -7.31 -13.20
CA THR A 20 1.96 -6.94 -14.23
C THR A 20 3.20 -6.32 -13.57
N LYS A 21 4.32 -6.33 -14.27
CA LYS A 21 5.50 -5.55 -13.90
C LYS A 21 5.54 -4.18 -14.59
N ALA A 22 4.73 -4.00 -15.63
CA ALA A 22 4.63 -2.71 -16.33
C ALA A 22 4.13 -1.62 -15.37
N CYS A 23 4.78 -0.48 -15.39
CA CYS A 23 4.45 0.69 -14.59
C CYS A 23 4.92 1.95 -15.31
N ASP A 24 4.13 3.01 -15.24
CA ASP A 24 4.49 4.34 -15.73
C ASP A 24 5.23 5.19 -14.69
N ASN A 25 5.52 4.63 -13.52
CA ASN A 25 6.37 5.21 -12.48
C ASN A 25 7.69 4.44 -12.36
N ARG A 26 8.71 5.14 -11.84
CA ARG A 26 10.03 4.58 -11.54
C ARG A 26 10.49 5.00 -10.14
N CYS A 27 9.60 4.81 -9.16
CA CYS A 27 9.81 5.23 -7.78
C CYS A 27 11.15 4.69 -7.24
N PRO A 28 12.00 5.52 -6.62
CA PRO A 28 13.29 5.07 -6.10
C PRO A 28 13.14 4.03 -4.98
N PHE A 29 12.02 4.10 -4.24
CA PHE A 29 11.67 3.20 -3.14
C PHE A 29 10.78 2.00 -3.57
N CYS A 30 10.64 1.73 -4.86
CA CYS A 30 9.78 0.65 -5.36
C CYS A 30 10.37 -0.72 -5.01
N ILE A 31 9.57 -1.58 -4.36
CA ILE A 31 9.97 -2.95 -4.03
C ILE A 31 10.09 -3.84 -5.28
N GLU A 32 9.33 -3.54 -6.34
CA GLU A 32 9.32 -4.29 -7.61
C GLU A 32 10.52 -4.00 -8.53
N LYS A 33 11.35 -2.99 -8.22
CA LYS A 33 12.54 -2.67 -9.06
C LYS A 33 13.47 -3.87 -9.23
N ASN A 34 13.58 -4.72 -8.20
CA ASN A 34 14.40 -5.92 -8.18
C ASN A 34 13.58 -7.21 -8.45
N GLY A 35 12.30 -7.11 -8.78
CA GLY A 35 11.44 -8.25 -9.09
C GLY A 35 11.85 -8.95 -10.40
N VAL A 36 11.48 -10.23 -10.54
CA VAL A 36 11.70 -11.00 -11.78
C VAL A 36 10.93 -10.39 -12.95
N ASP A 37 11.38 -10.66 -14.17
CA ASP A 37 10.73 -10.15 -15.37
C ASP A 37 9.32 -10.70 -15.54
N GLU A 38 8.48 -9.96 -16.28
CA GLU A 38 7.13 -10.35 -16.61
C GLU A 38 7.15 -11.59 -17.52
N LYS A 39 6.31 -12.59 -17.20
CA LYS A 39 6.19 -13.85 -17.94
C LYS A 39 4.98 -13.88 -18.88
N GLY A 40 4.34 -12.74 -19.04
CA GLY A 40 3.09 -12.60 -19.79
C GLY A 40 1.86 -12.91 -18.94
N THR A 41 0.80 -12.14 -19.14
CA THR A 41 -0.43 -12.22 -18.33
C THR A 41 -1.38 -13.27 -18.89
N ASN A 42 -1.72 -14.27 -18.08
CA ASN A 42 -2.71 -15.31 -18.39
C ASN A 42 -3.85 -15.25 -17.37
N ILE A 43 -4.90 -14.51 -17.70
CA ILE A 43 -6.02 -14.23 -16.81
C ILE A 43 -6.76 -15.50 -16.41
N GLU A 44 -7.02 -16.43 -17.34
CA GLU A 44 -7.73 -17.68 -17.05
C GLU A 44 -6.98 -18.50 -16.01
N LYS A 45 -5.67 -18.68 -16.19
CA LYS A 45 -4.83 -19.42 -15.25
C LYS A 45 -4.72 -18.69 -13.90
N MET A 46 -4.66 -17.37 -13.88
CA MET A 46 -4.66 -16.57 -12.65
C MET A 46 -5.96 -16.77 -11.87
N ILE A 47 -7.13 -16.74 -12.55
CA ILE A 47 -8.44 -17.00 -11.94
C ILE A 47 -8.45 -18.41 -11.34
N GLU A 48 -8.06 -19.41 -12.13
CA GLU A 48 -8.03 -20.82 -11.66
C GLU A 48 -7.13 -20.98 -10.43
N SER A 49 -5.93 -20.43 -10.45
CA SER A 49 -4.98 -20.50 -9.33
C SER A 49 -5.50 -19.79 -8.09
N THR A 50 -6.18 -18.65 -8.27
CA THR A 50 -6.79 -17.92 -7.15
C THR A 50 -7.93 -18.71 -6.51
N ILE A 51 -8.81 -19.32 -7.31
CA ILE A 51 -9.93 -20.12 -6.81
C ILE A 51 -9.43 -21.33 -6.02
N LYS A 52 -8.36 -21.98 -6.50
CA LYS A 52 -7.72 -23.14 -5.84
C LYS A 52 -6.92 -22.74 -4.59
N SER A 53 -6.52 -21.48 -4.47
CA SER A 53 -5.77 -21.00 -3.31
C SER A 53 -6.61 -21.10 -2.02
N PRO A 54 -6.01 -21.53 -0.89
CA PRO A 54 -6.65 -21.43 0.41
C PRO A 54 -6.83 -20.00 0.90
N LYS A 55 -6.07 -19.04 0.33
CA LYS A 55 -6.14 -17.62 0.65
C LYS A 55 -7.38 -17.00 0.04
N LYS A 56 -8.18 -16.29 0.85
CA LYS A 56 -9.45 -15.70 0.42
C LYS A 56 -9.48 -14.17 0.47
N ASP A 57 -8.42 -13.56 0.94
CA ASP A 57 -8.19 -12.13 0.83
C ASP A 57 -7.16 -11.89 -0.27
N ILE A 58 -7.54 -11.12 -1.27
CA ILE A 58 -6.75 -10.90 -2.49
C ILE A 58 -6.23 -9.47 -2.49
N LEU A 59 -4.94 -9.30 -2.70
CA LEU A 59 -4.31 -7.99 -2.88
C LEU A 59 -3.70 -7.91 -4.28
N ILE A 60 -4.38 -7.25 -5.21
CA ILE A 60 -3.90 -6.99 -6.56
C ILE A 60 -2.91 -5.84 -6.51
N LEU A 61 -1.71 -6.09 -7.01
CA LEU A 61 -0.60 -5.15 -7.02
C LEU A 61 0.41 -5.54 -8.13
N GLY A 62 1.62 -5.05 -8.07
CA GLY A 62 2.69 -5.33 -9.04
C GLY A 62 3.35 -4.04 -9.46
N GLY A 63 3.53 -3.82 -10.76
CA GLY A 63 3.82 -2.50 -11.32
C GLY A 63 2.62 -1.57 -11.13
N GLU A 64 1.86 -1.31 -12.19
CA GLU A 64 0.59 -0.59 -12.11
C GLU A 64 -0.52 -1.45 -12.74
N PRO A 65 -1.32 -2.14 -11.93
CA PRO A 65 -2.31 -3.09 -12.44
C PRO A 65 -3.38 -2.42 -13.32
N LEU A 66 -3.77 -1.19 -13.00
CA LEU A 66 -4.83 -0.49 -13.74
C LEU A 66 -4.39 0.03 -15.13
N LEU A 67 -3.10 -0.11 -15.52
CA LEU A 67 -2.69 0.02 -16.92
C LEU A 67 -3.36 -1.06 -17.80
N MET A 68 -3.79 -2.16 -17.18
CA MET A 68 -4.46 -3.29 -17.85
C MET A 68 -5.91 -3.41 -17.37
N LEU A 69 -6.65 -2.30 -17.35
CA LEU A 69 -7.99 -2.20 -16.75
C LEU A 69 -8.96 -3.29 -17.24
N ASP A 70 -8.97 -3.61 -18.54
CA ASP A 70 -9.79 -4.69 -19.11
C ASP A 70 -9.51 -6.04 -18.44
N LYS A 71 -8.24 -6.39 -18.33
CA LYS A 71 -7.83 -7.65 -17.71
C LYS A 71 -8.09 -7.67 -16.20
N VAL A 72 -7.92 -6.52 -15.52
CA VAL A 72 -8.29 -6.40 -14.10
C VAL A 72 -9.78 -6.62 -13.92
N TYR A 73 -10.61 -6.04 -14.78
CA TYR A 73 -12.06 -6.24 -14.76
C TYR A 73 -12.42 -7.72 -14.93
N GLU A 74 -11.86 -8.39 -15.95
CA GLU A 74 -12.09 -9.82 -16.19
C GLU A 74 -11.68 -10.68 -14.99
N TYR A 75 -10.48 -10.41 -14.45
CA TYR A 75 -9.95 -11.15 -13.30
C TYR A 75 -10.82 -10.97 -12.07
N VAL A 76 -11.13 -9.71 -11.68
CA VAL A 76 -11.96 -9.40 -10.51
C VAL A 76 -13.32 -10.05 -10.64
N LYS A 77 -13.96 -9.93 -11.81
CA LYS A 77 -15.25 -10.57 -12.12
C LYS A 77 -15.18 -12.09 -11.98
N GLY A 78 -14.10 -12.71 -12.46
CA GLY A 78 -13.91 -14.16 -12.42
C GLY A 78 -13.69 -14.72 -11.01
N ILE A 79 -13.11 -13.93 -10.10
CA ILE A 79 -12.81 -14.41 -8.74
C ILE A 79 -13.81 -13.96 -7.68
N ARG A 80 -14.63 -12.91 -7.94
CA ARG A 80 -15.44 -12.23 -6.90
C ARG A 80 -16.28 -13.17 -6.03
N SER A 81 -16.93 -14.16 -6.63
CA SER A 81 -17.79 -15.11 -5.90
C SER A 81 -17.02 -16.18 -5.10
N HIS A 82 -15.71 -16.28 -5.28
CA HIS A 82 -14.85 -17.31 -4.70
C HIS A 82 -13.95 -16.83 -3.57
N VAL A 83 -13.90 -15.49 -3.37
CA VAL A 83 -12.99 -14.85 -2.42
C VAL A 83 -13.76 -13.96 -1.45
N ARG A 84 -13.14 -13.65 -0.31
CA ARG A 84 -13.75 -12.83 0.75
C ARG A 84 -13.61 -11.35 0.44
N ASN A 85 -12.37 -10.90 0.29
CA ASN A 85 -12.05 -9.50 0.04
C ASN A 85 -11.10 -9.36 -1.15
N ILE A 86 -11.29 -8.28 -1.92
CA ILE A 86 -10.42 -7.89 -3.04
C ILE A 86 -9.96 -6.45 -2.81
N TYR A 87 -8.65 -6.27 -2.75
CA TYR A 87 -8.02 -4.95 -2.67
C TYR A 87 -7.13 -4.72 -3.88
N ILE A 88 -7.13 -3.50 -4.40
CA ILE A 88 -6.23 -3.09 -5.49
C ILE A 88 -5.30 -2.00 -4.97
N THR A 89 -4.01 -2.09 -5.30
CA THR A 89 -3.03 -1.02 -5.07
C THR A 89 -2.67 -0.40 -6.41
N THR A 90 -2.80 0.93 -6.53
CA THR A 90 -2.64 1.68 -7.78
C THR A 90 -2.07 3.07 -7.53
N SER A 91 -1.45 3.65 -8.55
CA SER A 91 -1.11 5.07 -8.62
C SER A 91 -2.14 5.90 -9.39
N LEU A 92 -3.27 5.33 -9.77
CA LEU A 92 -4.32 5.93 -10.60
C LEU A 92 -3.80 6.41 -11.96
N PRO A 93 -3.43 5.51 -12.85
CA PRO A 93 -2.88 5.88 -14.16
C PRO A 93 -3.92 6.55 -15.06
N ILE A 94 -3.46 7.37 -16.01
CA ILE A 94 -4.31 8.23 -16.87
C ILE A 94 -5.37 7.46 -17.67
N ASN A 95 -5.10 6.22 -18.04
CA ASN A 95 -6.03 5.41 -18.84
C ASN A 95 -7.38 5.16 -18.16
N ILE A 96 -7.47 5.26 -16.83
CA ILE A 96 -8.73 5.15 -16.09
C ILE A 96 -9.75 6.19 -16.57
N VAL A 97 -9.31 7.39 -16.94
CA VAL A 97 -10.20 8.47 -17.37
C VAL A 97 -10.84 8.17 -18.73
N HIS A 98 -10.13 7.40 -19.55
CA HIS A 98 -10.63 7.04 -20.89
C HIS A 98 -11.72 5.95 -20.85
N ASP A 99 -11.74 5.14 -19.77
CA ASP A 99 -12.75 4.09 -19.56
C ASP A 99 -13.22 4.10 -18.08
N TYR A 100 -13.73 5.25 -17.68
CA TYR A 100 -14.12 5.46 -16.28
C TYR A 100 -15.31 4.57 -15.86
N GLU A 101 -16.25 4.28 -16.76
CA GLU A 101 -17.39 3.38 -16.49
C GLU A 101 -16.89 1.97 -16.11
N LYS A 102 -15.90 1.45 -16.83
CA LYS A 102 -15.31 0.16 -16.49
C LYS A 102 -14.56 0.21 -15.16
N PHE A 103 -13.86 1.31 -14.88
CA PHE A 103 -13.23 1.50 -13.58
C PHE A 103 -14.25 1.53 -12.45
N GLU A 104 -15.40 2.22 -12.62
CA GLU A 104 -16.51 2.18 -11.65
C GLU A 104 -17.04 0.76 -11.46
N ALA A 105 -17.22 0.00 -12.54
CA ALA A 105 -17.61 -1.40 -12.44
C ALA A 105 -16.60 -2.27 -11.67
N VAL A 106 -15.29 -1.96 -11.75
CA VAL A 106 -14.28 -2.59 -10.90
C VAL A 106 -14.45 -2.14 -9.45
N MET A 107 -14.63 -0.83 -9.22
CA MET A 107 -14.86 -0.28 -7.87
C MET A 107 -16.05 -0.91 -7.17
N ASP A 108 -17.13 -1.22 -7.89
CA ASP A 108 -18.30 -1.89 -7.33
C ASP A 108 -18.01 -3.30 -6.83
N MET A 109 -17.10 -4.01 -7.50
CA MET A 109 -16.77 -5.40 -7.18
C MET A 109 -15.68 -5.57 -6.13
N ILE A 110 -14.84 -4.55 -5.86
CA ILE A 110 -13.75 -4.63 -4.89
C ILE A 110 -14.16 -4.14 -3.50
N ASP A 111 -13.39 -4.52 -2.49
CA ASP A 111 -13.61 -4.12 -1.09
C ASP A 111 -12.69 -2.96 -0.67
N GLY A 112 -11.67 -2.65 -1.44
CA GLY A 112 -10.83 -1.48 -1.19
C GLY A 112 -9.85 -1.13 -2.28
N LEU A 113 -9.62 0.16 -2.44
CA LEU A 113 -8.66 0.76 -3.37
C LEU A 113 -7.56 1.47 -2.58
N ASN A 114 -6.34 0.97 -2.66
CA ASN A 114 -5.15 1.60 -2.07
C ASN A 114 -4.51 2.49 -3.12
N VAL A 115 -4.61 3.80 -2.95
CA VAL A 115 -4.03 4.78 -3.85
C VAL A 115 -2.67 5.21 -3.34
N SER A 116 -1.62 4.88 -4.08
CA SER A 116 -0.24 5.31 -3.80
C SER A 116 -0.06 6.75 -4.25
N LEU A 117 0.10 7.67 -3.32
CA LEU A 117 0.28 9.09 -3.57
C LEU A 117 1.34 9.63 -2.61
N GLN A 118 2.39 10.28 -3.13
CA GLN A 118 3.51 10.73 -2.30
C GLN A 118 3.47 12.22 -1.97
N HIS A 119 2.69 13.00 -2.73
CA HIS A 119 2.45 14.42 -2.47
C HIS A 119 1.09 14.84 -3.02
N TYR A 120 0.47 15.87 -2.44
CA TYR A 120 -0.83 16.40 -2.88
C TYR A 120 -0.74 17.32 -4.11
N ASP A 121 0.45 17.83 -4.41
CA ASP A 121 0.77 18.55 -5.64
C ASP A 121 1.21 17.54 -6.69
N ASP A 122 0.58 17.59 -7.87
CA ASP A 122 0.77 16.58 -8.91
C ASP A 122 2.19 16.62 -9.50
N ASP A 123 2.79 17.81 -9.65
CA ASP A 123 4.13 17.96 -10.23
C ASP A 123 5.17 17.38 -9.25
N ILE A 124 5.07 17.74 -7.99
CA ILE A 124 5.96 17.20 -6.94
C ILE A 124 5.76 15.67 -6.81
N ASN A 125 4.52 15.20 -6.85
CA ASN A 125 4.23 13.76 -6.81
C ASN A 125 4.86 13.03 -8.00
N ASN A 126 4.77 13.57 -9.21
CA ASN A 126 5.38 13.02 -10.41
C ASN A 126 6.91 12.95 -10.30
N ASP A 127 7.54 13.97 -9.78
CA ASP A 127 8.99 14.02 -9.56
C ASP A 127 9.43 12.95 -8.55
N ILE A 128 8.74 12.83 -7.42
CA ILE A 128 9.04 11.83 -6.38
C ILE A 128 8.85 10.41 -6.93
N MET A 129 7.77 10.16 -7.66
CA MET A 129 7.46 8.86 -8.26
C MET A 129 8.25 8.60 -9.53
N ARG A 130 8.99 9.58 -10.05
CA ARG A 130 9.72 9.53 -11.33
C ARG A 130 8.81 9.04 -12.45
N ALA A 131 7.67 9.70 -12.59
CA ALA A 131 6.67 9.36 -13.58
C ALA A 131 7.24 9.50 -15.00
N THR A 132 7.07 8.48 -15.82
CA THR A 132 7.52 8.46 -17.23
C THR A 132 6.52 9.13 -18.17
N ARG A 133 5.29 9.32 -17.69
CA ARG A 133 4.23 10.08 -18.36
C ARG A 133 3.66 11.07 -17.35
N PRO A 134 3.37 12.32 -17.76
CA PRO A 134 2.73 13.26 -16.86
C PRO A 134 1.43 12.63 -16.36
N HIS A 135 1.36 12.41 -15.06
CA HIS A 135 0.13 11.95 -14.46
C HIS A 135 -0.90 13.06 -14.54
N GLN A 136 -2.14 12.63 -14.62
CA GLN A 136 -3.25 13.53 -14.46
C GLN A 136 -3.25 14.16 -13.06
N ARG A 137 -4.08 15.16 -12.93
CA ARG A 137 -4.48 15.73 -11.65
C ARG A 137 -5.12 14.67 -10.77
N ILE A 138 -4.28 13.87 -10.10
CA ILE A 138 -4.71 12.74 -9.24
C ILE A 138 -5.73 13.23 -8.22
N GLY A 139 -5.54 14.44 -7.68
CA GLY A 139 -6.50 15.05 -6.76
C GLY A 139 -7.89 15.25 -7.36
N VAL A 140 -8.00 15.56 -8.66
CA VAL A 140 -9.30 15.67 -9.36
C VAL A 140 -9.94 14.32 -9.53
N LEU A 141 -9.15 13.30 -9.90
CA LEU A 141 -9.67 11.94 -10.07
C LEU A 141 -10.10 11.35 -8.72
N LEU A 142 -9.30 11.52 -7.66
CA LEU A 142 -9.67 11.12 -6.31
C LEU A 142 -10.97 11.79 -5.84
N LYS A 143 -11.13 13.09 -6.11
CA LYS A 143 -12.35 13.81 -5.79
C LYS A 143 -13.55 13.18 -6.49
N ARG A 144 -13.44 12.92 -7.81
CA ARG A 144 -14.51 12.27 -8.58
C ARG A 144 -14.86 10.89 -8.01
N ILE A 145 -13.87 10.07 -7.63
CA ILE A 145 -14.11 8.77 -7.00
C ILE A 145 -14.83 8.93 -5.66
N CYS A 146 -14.45 9.92 -4.87
CA CYS A 146 -15.02 10.17 -3.55
C CYS A 146 -16.38 10.90 -3.56
N GLU A 147 -16.89 11.34 -4.71
CA GLU A 147 -18.26 11.87 -4.87
C GLU A 147 -19.31 10.77 -4.64
N ASP A 148 -19.00 9.51 -4.96
CA ASP A 148 -19.79 8.37 -4.55
C ASP A 148 -19.39 7.91 -3.14
N GLU A 149 -20.35 7.87 -2.23
CA GLU A 149 -20.09 7.53 -0.82
C GLU A 149 -19.60 6.09 -0.63
N ASN A 150 -20.09 5.14 -1.43
CA ASN A 150 -19.68 3.74 -1.36
C ASN A 150 -18.23 3.61 -1.82
N HIS A 151 -17.85 4.32 -2.89
CA HIS A 151 -16.47 4.34 -3.38
C HIS A 151 -15.54 5.06 -2.41
N ALA A 152 -15.96 6.20 -1.84
CA ALA A 152 -15.19 6.93 -0.83
C ALA A 152 -14.81 6.07 0.37
N ASN A 153 -15.73 5.20 0.81
CA ASN A 153 -15.48 4.27 1.92
C ASN A 153 -14.48 3.16 1.57
N LYS A 154 -14.28 2.85 0.29
CA LYS A 154 -13.30 1.86 -0.19
C LYS A 154 -11.92 2.47 -0.43
N VAL A 155 -11.82 3.79 -0.60
CA VAL A 155 -10.56 4.47 -0.90
C VAL A 155 -9.70 4.62 0.35
N ARG A 156 -8.45 4.21 0.24
CA ARG A 156 -7.39 4.47 1.19
C ARG A 156 -6.18 5.07 0.47
N VAL A 157 -5.84 6.31 0.76
CA VAL A 157 -4.62 6.92 0.24
C VAL A 157 -3.44 6.47 1.08
N SER A 158 -2.41 5.92 0.44
CA SER A 158 -1.20 5.39 1.05
C SER A 158 -0.01 6.26 0.68
N ILE A 159 0.61 6.87 1.68
CA ILE A 159 1.83 7.66 1.53
C ILE A 159 3.00 6.96 2.21
N ASN A 160 4.19 7.14 1.67
CA ASN A 160 5.44 6.85 2.37
C ASN A 160 6.03 8.15 2.89
N LEU A 161 6.57 8.14 4.11
CA LEU A 161 7.39 9.22 4.60
C LEU A 161 8.73 9.15 3.85
N VAL A 162 8.99 10.17 3.04
CA VAL A 162 10.16 10.22 2.15
C VAL A 162 10.84 11.55 2.33
N LYS A 163 12.14 11.51 2.58
CA LYS A 163 12.97 12.70 2.70
C LYS A 163 12.91 13.55 1.43
N GLY A 164 12.63 14.83 1.59
CA GLY A 164 12.39 15.76 0.48
C GLY A 164 10.95 15.77 -0.06
N ALA A 165 10.04 14.97 0.53
CA ALA A 165 8.61 14.97 0.20
C ALA A 165 7.77 15.25 1.46
N ILE A 166 7.11 14.20 2.01
CA ILE A 166 6.44 14.29 3.31
C ILE A 166 7.45 13.87 4.38
N ASP A 167 8.26 14.80 4.84
CA ASP A 167 9.38 14.57 5.76
C ASP A 167 9.34 15.43 7.02
N ASN A 168 8.28 16.20 7.21
CA ASN A 168 8.06 17.01 8.40
C ASN A 168 6.56 17.13 8.72
N GLN A 169 6.26 17.59 9.93
CA GLN A 169 4.88 17.68 10.42
C GLN A 169 4.02 18.63 9.57
N MET A 170 4.57 19.75 9.11
CA MET A 170 3.80 20.73 8.34
C MET A 170 3.39 20.17 6.96
N SER A 171 4.31 19.51 6.26
CA SER A 171 4.01 18.86 4.96
C SER A 171 2.97 17.74 5.12
N LEU A 172 3.04 16.97 6.22
CA LEU A 172 2.03 15.96 6.52
C LEU A 172 0.67 16.57 6.84
N ASP A 173 0.61 17.63 7.64
CA ASP A 173 -0.65 18.31 7.97
C ASP A 173 -1.31 18.89 6.72
N MET A 174 -0.54 19.50 5.83
CA MET A 174 -1.04 20.01 4.55
C MET A 174 -1.57 18.88 3.67
N PHE A 175 -0.87 17.75 3.62
CA PHE A 175 -1.32 16.57 2.89
C PHE A 175 -2.67 16.05 3.42
N ILE A 176 -2.78 15.84 4.73
CA ILE A 176 -4.00 15.32 5.34
C ILE A 176 -5.18 16.26 5.10
N ARG A 177 -5.01 17.59 5.31
CA ARG A 177 -6.06 18.58 5.02
C ARG A 177 -6.50 18.57 3.56
N LYS A 178 -5.55 18.39 2.65
CA LYS A 178 -5.88 18.28 1.22
C LYS A 178 -6.69 17.02 0.94
N MET A 179 -6.30 15.88 1.51
CA MET A 179 -7.05 14.62 1.36
C MET A 179 -8.47 14.73 1.93
N GLU A 180 -8.62 15.32 3.11
CA GLU A 180 -9.92 15.60 3.73
C GLU A 180 -10.80 16.49 2.82
N SER A 181 -10.22 17.57 2.27
CA SER A 181 -10.95 18.51 1.41
C SER A 181 -11.48 17.91 0.10
N ILE A 182 -10.93 16.79 -0.35
CA ILE A 182 -11.37 16.09 -1.55
C ILE A 182 -12.23 14.86 -1.24
N GLY A 183 -12.55 14.62 0.03
CA GLY A 183 -13.47 13.56 0.45
C GLY A 183 -12.81 12.23 0.80
N VAL A 184 -11.47 12.14 0.84
CA VAL A 184 -10.77 10.93 1.29
C VAL A 184 -11.02 10.71 2.77
N ARG A 185 -11.43 9.50 3.16
CA ARG A 185 -11.79 9.13 4.54
C ARG A 185 -10.72 8.30 5.26
N HIS A 186 -9.73 7.80 4.53
CA HIS A 186 -8.68 6.98 5.13
C HIS A 186 -7.31 7.29 4.50
N VAL A 187 -6.36 7.68 5.34
CA VAL A 187 -4.95 7.84 4.97
C VAL A 187 -4.11 6.83 5.73
N LYS A 188 -3.24 6.12 4.99
CA LYS A 188 -2.23 5.23 5.55
C LYS A 188 -0.85 5.85 5.35
N ILE A 189 -0.14 6.04 6.44
CA ILE A 189 1.20 6.62 6.47
C ILE A 189 2.19 5.50 6.76
N ASN A 190 3.19 5.32 5.91
CA ASN A 190 4.18 4.25 6.01
C ASN A 190 5.58 4.84 6.22
N GLU A 191 6.37 4.21 7.08
CA GLU A 191 7.83 4.33 7.06
C GLU A 191 8.39 3.44 5.95
N LEU A 192 9.45 3.90 5.26
CA LEU A 192 10.15 3.10 4.25
C LEU A 192 10.88 1.91 4.88
N GLN A 193 10.93 0.78 4.17
CA GLN A 193 11.54 -0.45 4.67
C GLN A 193 12.99 -0.69 4.19
N HIS A 194 13.38 -0.16 3.03
CA HIS A 194 14.58 -0.61 2.33
C HIS A 194 15.47 0.51 1.76
N GLU A 195 15.14 1.79 1.99
CA GLU A 195 15.86 2.92 1.41
C GLU A 195 16.30 3.88 2.53
N GLU A 196 17.47 3.63 3.12
CA GLU A 196 17.97 4.39 4.28
C GLU A 196 18.16 5.88 3.97
N GLU A 197 18.62 6.22 2.77
CA GLU A 197 18.87 7.61 2.37
C GLU A 197 17.57 8.44 2.29
N LEU A 198 16.45 7.78 2.00
CA LEU A 198 15.13 8.39 1.87
C LEU A 198 14.27 8.22 3.13
N TYR A 199 14.77 7.50 4.12
CA TYR A 199 14.00 7.16 5.32
C TYR A 199 13.71 8.37 6.19
N VAL A 200 12.47 8.45 6.68
CA VAL A 200 11.99 9.40 7.68
C VAL A 200 11.20 8.63 8.73
N SER A 201 11.50 8.84 9.99
CA SER A 201 10.82 8.15 11.09
C SER A 201 9.56 8.87 11.54
N PHE A 202 8.61 8.12 12.12
CA PHE A 202 7.44 8.71 12.77
C PHE A 202 7.83 9.66 13.91
N GLU A 203 8.92 9.37 14.63
CA GLU A 203 9.42 10.20 15.73
C GLU A 203 9.82 11.59 15.24
N GLU A 204 10.42 11.70 14.05
CA GLU A 204 10.77 12.99 13.44
C GLU A 204 9.53 13.78 13.07
N ILE A 205 8.53 13.12 12.45
CA ILE A 205 7.29 13.76 12.02
C ILE A 205 6.40 14.17 13.20
N PHE A 206 6.22 13.27 14.18
CA PHE A 206 5.25 13.46 15.26
C PHE A 206 5.85 13.95 16.58
N LYS A 207 7.13 14.36 16.59
CA LYS A 207 7.89 14.75 17.78
C LYS A 207 7.13 15.65 18.76
N ASP A 208 6.39 16.62 18.26
CA ASP A 208 5.63 17.55 19.07
C ASP A 208 4.20 17.09 19.38
N LYS A 209 3.59 16.31 18.48
CA LYS A 209 2.22 15.80 18.66
C LYS A 209 2.16 14.61 19.60
N LEU A 210 3.18 13.73 19.59
CA LEU A 210 3.27 12.61 20.52
C LEU A 210 3.36 13.08 21.99
N LYS A 211 3.97 14.24 22.22
CA LYS A 211 4.08 14.86 23.56
C LYS A 211 2.80 15.53 24.04
N LYS A 212 1.91 15.94 23.16
CA LYS A 212 0.75 16.79 23.46
C LYS A 212 -0.58 16.05 23.63
N SER A 213 -0.58 14.74 23.87
CA SER A 213 -1.79 13.92 24.10
C SER A 213 -2.91 14.03 23.03
N ASN A 214 -2.58 14.53 21.83
CA ASN A 214 -3.53 14.71 20.73
C ASN A 214 -3.73 13.46 19.88
N ILE A 215 -2.90 12.42 20.11
CA ILE A 215 -3.00 11.14 19.40
C ILE A 215 -3.66 10.13 20.35
N LYS A 216 -4.88 9.73 20.03
CA LYS A 216 -5.52 8.59 20.70
C LYS A 216 -5.25 7.34 19.88
N LEU A 217 -4.58 6.36 20.48
CA LEU A 217 -4.49 5.02 19.91
C LEU A 217 -5.87 4.38 20.04
N LYS A 218 -6.53 4.08 18.94
CA LYS A 218 -7.86 3.43 18.94
C LYS A 218 -7.80 1.94 19.24
N SER A 219 -6.65 1.31 19.07
CA SER A 219 -6.44 -0.10 19.38
C SER A 219 -5.03 -0.35 19.89
N PRO A 220 -4.86 -1.12 20.96
CA PRO A 220 -3.58 -1.68 21.34
C PRO A 220 -3.29 -2.83 20.35
N TYR A 221 -2.65 -2.55 19.22
CA TYR A 221 -2.15 -3.59 18.32
C TYR A 221 -3.19 -4.49 17.66
N SER A 222 -3.59 -4.18 16.45
CA SER A 222 -4.08 -5.25 15.59
C SER A 222 -2.92 -6.11 15.05
N HIS A 223 -1.73 -5.56 14.78
CA HIS A 223 -0.53 -6.31 14.32
C HIS A 223 0.69 -5.45 14.53
N GLY A 224 1.77 -5.99 15.05
CA GLY A 224 2.96 -5.33 15.59
C GLY A 224 3.55 -4.10 14.88
N CYS A 225 3.32 -3.94 13.57
CA CYS A 225 3.81 -2.81 12.77
C CYS A 225 2.73 -1.81 12.34
N GLN A 226 1.45 -2.07 12.58
CA GLN A 226 0.38 -1.14 12.21
C GLN A 226 -0.40 -0.64 13.41
N ARG A 227 -0.72 0.63 13.41
CA ARG A 227 -1.54 1.28 14.43
C ARG A 227 -2.55 2.20 13.78
N GLU A 228 -3.79 2.10 14.21
CA GLU A 228 -4.80 3.09 13.91
C GLU A 228 -4.74 4.20 14.95
N ILE A 229 -4.66 5.43 14.47
CA ILE A 229 -4.68 6.62 15.32
C ILE A 229 -5.86 7.52 14.93
N SER A 230 -6.34 8.33 15.85
CA SER A 230 -7.15 9.50 15.54
C SER A 230 -6.39 10.75 15.91
N LEU A 231 -6.33 11.69 15.00
CA LEU A 231 -5.87 13.04 15.26
C LEU A 231 -7.10 13.88 15.54
N LYS A 232 -7.11 14.62 16.68
CA LYS A 232 -8.28 15.40 17.11
C LYS A 232 -8.77 16.43 16.09
N ASP A 233 -7.86 16.88 15.23
CA ASP A 233 -8.11 17.96 14.29
C ASP A 233 -8.69 17.48 12.95
N TYR A 234 -8.88 16.15 12.77
CA TYR A 234 -9.33 15.56 11.50
C TYR A 234 -10.39 14.49 11.73
N ASP A 235 -11.48 14.59 10.96
CA ASP A 235 -12.52 13.53 10.91
C ASP A 235 -12.15 12.48 9.85
N MET A 236 -11.01 11.86 10.05
CA MET A 236 -10.41 10.93 9.09
C MET A 236 -9.77 9.74 9.83
N LYS A 237 -9.90 8.55 9.23
CA LYS A 237 -9.15 7.39 9.69
C LYS A 237 -7.68 7.52 9.27
N ILE A 238 -6.77 7.42 10.24
CA ILE A 238 -5.33 7.44 9.98
C ILE A 238 -4.72 6.14 10.47
N THR A 239 -4.01 5.43 9.60
CA THR A 239 -3.25 4.23 9.95
C THR A 239 -1.77 4.50 9.80
N LEU A 240 -0.99 4.28 10.86
CA LEU A 240 0.47 4.30 10.81
C LEU A 240 0.99 2.88 10.60
N LYS A 241 1.86 2.69 9.60
CA LYS A 241 2.59 1.44 9.38
C LYS A 241 4.08 1.69 9.53
N ARG A 242 4.67 1.15 10.60
CA ARG A 242 6.12 1.15 10.76
C ARG A 242 6.81 0.24 9.76
N ALA A 243 8.03 0.62 9.41
CA ALA A 243 8.95 -0.31 8.79
C ALA A 243 9.07 -1.55 9.70
N CYS A 244 8.88 -2.73 9.12
CA CYS A 244 8.90 -3.99 9.86
C CYS A 244 10.35 -4.36 10.19
N PHE A 245 10.81 -3.93 11.35
CA PHE A 245 12.05 -4.43 11.93
C PHE A 245 11.68 -5.45 13.00
N CYS A 246 11.56 -6.72 12.63
CA CYS A 246 11.40 -7.79 13.61
C CYS A 246 12.71 -7.95 14.37
N VAL A 247 12.82 -7.30 15.52
CA VAL A 247 13.92 -7.47 16.43
C VAL A 247 13.62 -8.62 17.36
N ASN A 248 14.20 -9.79 17.10
CA ASN A 248 14.27 -10.93 18.01
C ASN A 248 12.97 -11.35 18.72
N GLY A 249 11.83 -11.20 18.08
CA GLY A 249 10.54 -11.66 18.64
C GLY A 249 10.08 -10.92 19.90
N ASN A 250 10.69 -9.82 20.28
CA ASN A 250 10.32 -9.05 21.44
C ASN A 250 9.35 -7.93 21.04
N LEU A 251 8.05 -8.19 21.22
CA LEU A 251 6.96 -7.25 20.96
C LEU A 251 6.94 -6.05 21.94
N ASP A 252 7.66 -6.17 23.06
CA ASP A 252 7.77 -5.13 24.09
C ASP A 252 9.02 -4.25 23.94
N ALA A 253 9.78 -4.42 22.86
CA ALA A 253 10.94 -3.59 22.58
C ALA A 253 10.52 -2.12 22.50
N THR A 254 11.18 -1.29 23.30
CA THR A 254 11.00 0.16 23.24
C THR A 254 11.49 0.70 21.90
N LEU A 255 10.99 1.88 21.50
CA LEU A 255 11.48 2.59 20.30
C LEU A 255 13.01 2.72 20.29
N SER A 256 13.63 2.93 21.47
CA SER A 256 15.08 2.98 21.64
C SER A 256 15.76 1.65 21.29
N ASP A 257 15.15 0.52 21.64
CA ASP A 257 15.69 -0.81 21.36
C ASP A 257 15.55 -1.14 19.87
N MET A 258 14.50 -0.69 19.23
CA MET A 258 14.31 -0.80 17.78
C MET A 258 15.35 0.00 17.00
N PHE A 259 15.71 1.20 17.45
CA PHE A 259 16.77 2.01 16.85
C PHE A 259 18.18 1.41 17.04
N LYS A 260 18.45 0.78 18.18
CA LYS A 260 19.74 0.10 18.43
C LYS A 260 19.90 -1.13 17.56
N ALA A 261 18.81 -1.83 17.28
CA ALA A 261 18.82 -3.01 16.42
C ALA A 261 18.93 -2.64 14.93
N PHE A 262 18.39 -1.48 14.51
CA PHE A 262 18.56 -0.93 13.16
C PHE A 262 20.04 -0.82 12.74
N LYS A 263 20.92 -0.48 13.67
CA LYS A 263 22.36 -0.41 13.41
C LYS A 263 23.06 -1.76 13.34
N LYS A 264 22.40 -2.87 13.67
CA LYS A 264 23.13 -4.13 13.88
C LYS A 264 22.74 -5.32 13.02
N GLN A 265 21.52 -5.48 12.49
CA GLN A 265 21.19 -6.65 11.65
C GLN A 265 19.88 -6.50 10.90
N PHE A 266 19.92 -6.66 9.56
CA PHE A 266 18.79 -7.06 8.77
C PHE A 266 18.45 -8.53 9.10
N VAL A 267 17.34 -8.79 9.75
CA VAL A 267 16.83 -10.16 9.93
C VAL A 267 16.11 -10.55 8.65
N LYS A 268 16.60 -11.58 7.97
CA LYS A 268 15.94 -12.20 6.85
C LYS A 268 14.65 -12.85 7.39
N ILE A 269 13.51 -12.20 7.16
CA ILE A 269 12.20 -12.77 7.48
C ILE A 269 11.87 -13.74 6.36
N GLU A 270 11.66 -15.02 6.70
CA GLU A 270 11.10 -15.97 5.72
C GLU A 270 9.66 -15.52 5.41
N PRO A 271 9.34 -15.20 4.15
CA PRO A 271 8.00 -14.77 3.80
C PRO A 271 7.04 -15.96 3.91
N THR A 272 6.02 -15.81 4.75
CA THR A 272 4.86 -16.72 4.76
C THR A 272 3.81 -16.29 3.72
N GLN A 273 4.16 -15.36 2.88
CA GLN A 273 3.35 -14.68 1.90
C GLN A 273 3.20 -15.54 0.65
N ALA A 274 1.98 -15.78 0.21
CA ALA A 274 1.73 -16.41 -1.07
C ALA A 274 1.64 -15.33 -2.15
N VAL A 275 2.34 -15.51 -3.25
CA VAL A 275 2.35 -14.59 -4.40
C VAL A 275 1.90 -15.32 -5.64
N LEU A 276 0.90 -14.78 -6.32
CA LEU A 276 0.45 -15.21 -7.63
C LEU A 276 1.05 -14.28 -8.68
N TYR A 277 1.77 -14.84 -9.62
CA TYR A 277 2.37 -14.11 -10.72
C TYR A 277 1.41 -14.00 -11.91
N GLU A 278 1.68 -13.05 -12.80
CA GLU A 278 0.86 -12.72 -13.98
C GLU A 278 0.63 -13.89 -14.93
N ASN A 279 1.51 -14.90 -14.94
CA ASN A 279 1.36 -16.12 -15.73
C ASN A 279 0.55 -17.22 -15.02
N GLY A 280 0.01 -16.95 -13.81
CA GLY A 280 -0.76 -17.89 -13.00
C GLY A 280 0.06 -18.82 -12.11
N ASP A 281 1.38 -18.64 -12.00
CA ASP A 281 2.23 -19.43 -11.11
C ASP A 281 2.16 -18.91 -9.68
N LEU A 282 2.04 -19.83 -8.71
CA LEU A 282 2.06 -19.53 -7.28
C LEU A 282 3.48 -19.72 -6.72
N ALA A 283 3.91 -18.78 -5.88
CA ALA A 283 5.17 -18.85 -5.14
C ALA A 283 4.94 -18.57 -3.65
N SER A 284 5.86 -19.03 -2.82
CA SER A 284 5.84 -18.82 -1.36
C SER A 284 6.38 -17.45 -0.93
N GLY A 285 6.64 -16.56 -1.85
CA GLY A 285 7.13 -15.20 -1.61
C GLY A 285 7.49 -14.48 -2.89
N TRP A 286 7.89 -13.22 -2.75
CA TRP A 286 8.36 -12.41 -3.87
C TRP A 286 9.70 -12.92 -4.39
N MET A 287 9.75 -13.19 -5.70
CA MET A 287 10.98 -13.57 -6.37
C MET A 287 11.73 -12.31 -6.81
N THR A 288 13.04 -12.25 -6.54
CA THR A 288 13.92 -11.17 -6.98
C THR A 288 14.97 -11.71 -7.94
N LYS A 289 15.49 -10.83 -8.81
CA LYS A 289 16.71 -11.12 -9.59
C LYS A 289 17.88 -11.20 -8.60
N GLU A 290 18.72 -12.22 -8.77
CA GLU A 290 20.01 -12.33 -8.06
C GLU A 290 20.99 -11.24 -8.51
#